data_e9acf4f846272b90eeebe76dda6c46f4
#
_entry.id   e9acf4f846272b90eeebe76dda6c46f4
#
_cell.length_a   1.000
_cell.length_b   1.000
_cell.length_c   1.000
_cell.angle_alpha   90.00
_cell.angle_beta   90.00
_cell.angle_gamma   90.00
#
_symmetry.space_group_name_H-M   'P 1'
#
loop_
_entity.id
_entity.type
_entity.pdbx_description
1 polymer ?
#
loop_
_entity_poly.entity_id
_entity_poly.type
_entity_poly.pdbx_seq_one_letter_code
_entity_poly.pdbx_strand_id
1 'polypeptide(L)'
;MRRKVLAAVCRVLVAAVIPGMALAQSGGALGNGISARATALGGTTAASADGPLEAMQGNPAELTSLRGRSLDLSVTSLFASGSFTNSVSNDGTIQSNSGTLPYGAFGIRLGSRFVLGLSAAPDTLMKANWTYLDPPGTGGASYGLQENRSTILALRSSAGLGYVVNRKLSLGASLGAIYNANSLHAPYIFQQQPQLAGLKTLLDLQASGVGWNGTFGAVITPSKNLTIGLAYRTQTNVHTYGNASGNAGAQFTALGIPFQPAFHYDAEVDTKFPQAFTGGVSWQGWRHARFNLQGQWIDWSAAFQQLPVKLTNGNNSDINGFLGSSSVEDTIPLRWGNQETFGVGVELPVAEAFEVRGGYSYATNPVPSSTLTPMTAAILQNTLGTGVGYRHGHYGFDLAYQVQLPATQHVGQSGLLAGEYNNSQVNVMVQSLTLTTRIRF
;
A
#
# COMPACT_ATOMS: atom_id res chain seq x y z
N MET A 1 -32.03 21.95 -4.22
CA MET A 1 -30.93 21.50 -5.09
C MET A 1 -29.66 21.07 -4.30
N ARG A 2 -29.19 21.81 -3.28
CA ARG A 2 -27.98 21.53 -2.51
C ARG A 2 -27.95 20.19 -1.73
N ARG A 3 -29.07 19.73 -1.15
CA ARG A 3 -29.15 18.44 -0.42
C ARG A 3 -29.08 17.20 -1.31
N LYS A 4 -29.52 17.29 -2.57
CA LYS A 4 -29.48 16.16 -3.52
C LYS A 4 -28.06 15.92 -4.08
N VAL A 5 -27.24 16.96 -4.21
CA VAL A 5 -25.85 16.85 -4.69
C VAL A 5 -24.96 16.22 -3.62
N LEU A 6 -25.13 16.57 -2.34
CA LEU A 6 -24.34 15.98 -1.24
C LEU A 6 -24.67 14.49 -1.07
N ALA A 7 -25.94 14.12 -1.17
CA ALA A 7 -26.37 12.72 -1.10
C ALA A 7 -25.93 11.90 -2.33
N ALA A 8 -25.81 12.51 -3.50
CA ALA A 8 -25.29 11.87 -4.71
C ALA A 8 -23.78 11.64 -4.62
N VAL A 9 -23.02 12.61 -4.10
CA VAL A 9 -21.56 12.49 -3.90
C VAL A 9 -21.23 11.41 -2.86
N CYS A 10 -21.96 11.35 -1.75
CA CYS A 10 -21.80 10.26 -0.76
C CYS A 10 -22.18 8.88 -1.34
N ARG A 11 -23.20 8.79 -2.19
CA ARG A 11 -23.60 7.52 -2.82
C ARG A 11 -22.62 7.07 -3.92
N VAL A 12 -21.98 7.99 -4.63
CA VAL A 12 -20.96 7.66 -5.64
C VAL A 12 -19.65 7.21 -4.98
N LEU A 13 -19.27 7.76 -3.83
CA LEU A 13 -18.08 7.31 -3.07
C LEU A 13 -18.26 5.92 -2.42
N VAL A 14 -19.50 5.53 -2.10
CA VAL A 14 -19.80 4.21 -1.50
C VAL A 14 -20.04 3.12 -2.56
N ALA A 15 -20.45 3.49 -3.79
CA ALA A 15 -20.79 2.54 -4.86
C ALA A 15 -19.63 2.13 -5.77
N ALA A 16 -18.43 2.69 -5.59
CA ALA A 16 -17.25 2.39 -6.42
C ALA A 16 -16.34 1.30 -5.83
N VAL A 17 -16.85 0.42 -4.98
CA VAL A 17 -16.15 -0.83 -4.65
C VAL A 17 -16.40 -1.82 -5.78
N ILE A 18 -15.60 -1.74 -6.82
CA ILE A 18 -15.58 -2.75 -7.89
C ILE A 18 -14.70 -3.90 -7.40
N PRO A 19 -15.23 -5.11 -7.23
CA PRO A 19 -14.41 -6.26 -6.87
C PRO A 19 -13.54 -6.67 -8.06
N GLY A 20 -12.26 -6.82 -7.83
CA GLY A 20 -11.34 -7.49 -8.74
C GLY A 20 -10.34 -6.59 -9.45
N MET A 21 -9.34 -6.08 -8.74
CA MET A 21 -8.20 -5.41 -9.38
C MET A 21 -6.89 -5.71 -8.67
N ALA A 22 -5.92 -6.15 -9.47
CA ALA A 22 -4.61 -6.59 -9.03
C ALA A 22 -3.58 -5.47 -9.07
N LEU A 23 -2.81 -5.32 -8.01
CA LEU A 23 -1.70 -4.38 -8.00
C LEU A 23 -0.58 -4.88 -7.07
N ALA A 24 0.61 -5.08 -7.63
CA ALA A 24 1.81 -5.12 -6.81
C ALA A 24 2.30 -3.67 -6.66
N GLN A 25 2.36 -3.17 -5.45
CA GLN A 25 2.97 -1.87 -5.16
C GLN A 25 4.26 -2.08 -4.40
N SER A 26 5.30 -1.51 -4.91
CA SER A 26 6.61 -1.47 -4.31
C SER A 26 6.87 -0.14 -3.65
N GLY A 27 7.90 -0.10 -2.87
CA GLY A 27 8.27 1.09 -2.13
C GLY A 27 7.53 1.20 -0.81
N GLY A 28 7.05 0.08 -0.29
CA GLY A 28 6.27 0.09 0.95
C GLY A 28 4.91 0.77 0.75
N ALA A 29 4.05 0.56 1.67
CA ALA A 29 2.65 0.93 1.69
C ALA A 29 2.30 2.41 1.50
N LEU A 30 3.23 3.29 1.57
CA LEU A 30 3.03 4.73 1.39
C LEU A 30 3.51 5.10 0.00
N GLY A 31 2.66 4.94 -1.00
CA GLY A 31 2.98 5.11 -2.42
C GLY A 31 3.74 6.40 -2.75
N ASN A 32 4.55 6.34 -3.79
CA ASN A 32 5.38 7.43 -4.28
C ASN A 32 4.56 8.56 -4.94
N GLY A 33 3.46 8.97 -4.31
CA GLY A 33 2.58 10.03 -4.73
C GLY A 33 1.11 9.65 -4.75
N ILE A 34 0.27 10.50 -4.16
CA ILE A 34 -1.19 10.28 -4.01
C ILE A 34 -2.01 11.17 -4.95
N SER A 35 -1.40 11.99 -5.77
CA SER A 35 -2.02 12.78 -6.83
C SER A 35 -1.16 12.67 -8.08
N ALA A 36 -1.67 13.03 -9.25
CA ALA A 36 -0.86 13.06 -10.46
C ALA A 36 0.36 13.99 -10.29
N ARG A 37 0.19 15.14 -9.61
CA ARG A 37 1.31 16.03 -9.30
C ARG A 37 2.34 15.37 -8.40
N ALA A 38 1.91 14.74 -7.30
CA ALA A 38 2.81 14.05 -6.37
C ALA A 38 3.51 12.87 -7.05
N THR A 39 2.79 12.08 -7.86
CA THR A 39 3.33 10.98 -8.66
C THR A 39 4.43 11.46 -9.62
N ALA A 40 4.20 12.57 -10.33
CA ALA A 40 5.20 13.16 -11.23
C ALA A 40 6.45 13.66 -10.49
N LEU A 41 6.29 14.12 -9.25
CA LEU A 41 7.37 14.64 -8.41
C LEU A 41 8.10 13.57 -7.58
N GLY A 42 7.85 12.28 -7.81
CA GLY A 42 8.44 11.19 -7.02
C GLY A 42 7.99 11.18 -5.55
N GLY A 43 6.79 11.70 -5.25
CA GLY A 43 6.22 11.74 -3.90
C GLY A 43 6.65 12.93 -3.04
N THR A 44 7.42 13.88 -3.55
CA THR A 44 8.08 14.96 -2.78
C THR A 44 7.15 16.15 -2.50
N THR A 45 6.07 15.96 -1.74
CA THR A 45 5.05 16.99 -1.49
C THR A 45 4.90 17.41 -0.03
N ALA A 46 5.70 16.90 0.92
CA ALA A 46 5.56 17.19 2.36
C ALA A 46 5.74 18.67 2.75
N ALA A 47 6.37 19.46 1.88
CA ALA A 47 6.58 20.92 2.06
C ALA A 47 5.98 21.75 0.91
N SER A 48 5.13 21.17 0.06
CA SER A 48 4.64 21.83 -1.16
C SER A 48 3.31 21.30 -1.67
N ALA A 49 2.44 20.80 -0.80
CA ALA A 49 1.14 20.32 -1.23
C ALA A 49 0.34 21.43 -1.94
N ASP A 50 -0.25 21.09 -3.10
CA ASP A 50 -1.03 22.04 -3.91
C ASP A 50 -2.54 21.88 -3.73
N GLY A 51 -3.01 20.88 -2.97
CA GLY A 51 -4.43 20.66 -2.73
C GLY A 51 -4.73 19.81 -1.50
N PRO A 52 -6.04 19.64 -1.19
CA PRO A 52 -6.45 18.91 -0.01
C PRO A 52 -6.02 17.44 -0.01
N LEU A 53 -5.91 16.80 -1.18
CA LEU A 53 -5.52 15.40 -1.28
C LEU A 53 -4.08 15.18 -0.83
N GLU A 54 -3.14 15.96 -1.35
CA GLU A 54 -1.72 15.88 -0.97
C GLU A 54 -1.53 16.25 0.51
N ALA A 55 -2.21 17.30 0.98
CA ALA A 55 -2.15 17.73 2.38
C ALA A 55 -2.67 16.64 3.34
N MET A 56 -3.83 16.07 3.08
CA MET A 56 -4.46 15.08 3.95
C MET A 56 -3.71 13.74 3.99
N GLN A 57 -3.06 13.36 2.91
CA GLN A 57 -2.31 12.11 2.84
C GLN A 57 -0.84 12.25 3.25
N GLY A 58 -0.23 13.42 3.03
CA GLY A 58 1.17 13.70 3.37
C GLY A 58 1.33 14.47 4.68
N ASN A 59 1.08 15.77 4.64
CA ASN A 59 1.29 16.69 5.76
C ASN A 59 0.04 17.56 5.99
N PRO A 60 -0.78 17.28 7.02
CA PRO A 60 -2.03 18.01 7.24
C PRO A 60 -1.83 19.51 7.57
N ALA A 61 -0.63 19.97 7.95
CA ALA A 61 -0.35 21.39 8.10
C ALA A 61 -0.41 22.15 6.76
N GLU A 62 -0.16 21.46 5.63
CA GLU A 62 -0.28 22.01 4.28
C GLU A 62 -1.73 22.37 3.89
N LEU A 63 -2.74 21.88 4.61
CA LEU A 63 -4.12 22.37 4.45
C LEU A 63 -4.18 23.90 4.56
N THR A 64 -3.30 24.50 5.37
CA THR A 64 -3.26 25.96 5.56
C THR A 64 -2.86 26.74 4.30
N SER A 65 -2.33 26.10 3.27
CA SER A 65 -2.06 26.70 1.96
C SER A 65 -3.33 26.97 1.13
N LEU A 66 -4.43 26.26 1.43
CA LEU A 66 -5.70 26.42 0.73
C LEU A 66 -6.29 27.82 0.94
N ARG A 67 -6.71 28.49 -0.14
CA ARG A 67 -7.24 29.86 -0.09
C ARG A 67 -8.77 29.95 0.03
N GLY A 68 -9.49 28.89 -0.26
CA GLY A 68 -10.95 28.84 -0.26
C GLY A 68 -11.46 27.42 -0.03
N ARG A 69 -12.36 26.97 -0.89
CA ARG A 69 -12.81 25.57 -0.98
C ARG A 69 -12.10 24.92 -2.14
N SER A 70 -11.68 23.69 -1.97
CA SER A 70 -11.04 22.89 -3.04
C SER A 70 -11.50 21.44 -2.95
N LEU A 71 -11.74 20.84 -4.09
CA LEU A 71 -12.04 19.43 -4.28
C LEU A 71 -11.00 18.84 -5.22
N ASP A 72 -10.29 17.81 -4.77
CA ASP A 72 -9.41 16.98 -5.60
C ASP A 72 -10.08 15.63 -5.83
N LEU A 73 -10.17 15.23 -7.10
CA LEU A 73 -10.58 13.89 -7.52
C LEU A 73 -9.44 13.28 -8.33
N SER A 74 -9.04 12.08 -7.97
CA SER A 74 -7.92 11.40 -8.60
C SER A 74 -8.27 9.97 -8.95
N VAL A 75 -7.64 9.47 -10.00
CA VAL A 75 -7.68 8.07 -10.39
C VAL A 75 -6.30 7.63 -10.79
N THR A 76 -5.86 6.49 -10.24
CA THR A 76 -4.58 5.86 -10.60
C THR A 76 -4.85 4.49 -11.18
N SER A 77 -4.29 4.24 -12.37
CA SER A 77 -4.19 2.91 -12.96
C SER A 77 -2.76 2.41 -12.82
N LEU A 78 -2.61 1.18 -12.33
CA LEU A 78 -1.34 0.53 -12.06
C LEU A 78 -1.19 -0.70 -12.97
N PHE A 79 0.03 -0.95 -13.41
CA PHE A 79 0.40 -2.07 -14.28
C PHE A 79 1.67 -2.71 -13.72
N ALA A 80 1.57 -3.97 -13.27
CA ALA A 80 2.70 -4.72 -12.79
C ALA A 80 3.14 -5.78 -13.82
N SER A 81 4.43 -6.02 -13.89
CA SER A 81 5.02 -7.13 -14.65
C SER A 81 6.15 -7.75 -13.83
N GLY A 82 6.47 -9.01 -14.09
CA GLY A 82 7.55 -9.68 -13.40
C GLY A 82 7.66 -11.13 -13.76
N SER A 83 8.72 -11.76 -13.25
CA SER A 83 8.99 -13.19 -13.39
C SER A 83 9.37 -13.79 -12.04
N PHE A 84 9.02 -15.03 -11.85
CA PHE A 84 9.42 -15.84 -10.71
C PHE A 84 10.01 -17.15 -11.20
N THR A 85 11.14 -17.52 -10.64
CA THR A 85 11.78 -18.82 -10.87
C THR A 85 12.03 -19.51 -9.55
N ASN A 86 11.84 -20.81 -9.52
CA ASN A 86 12.13 -21.65 -8.37
C ASN A 86 12.86 -22.93 -8.81
N SER A 87 13.08 -23.87 -7.90
CA SER A 87 13.82 -25.12 -8.18
C SER A 87 13.13 -26.08 -9.16
N VAL A 88 11.84 -25.86 -9.46
CA VAL A 88 11.03 -26.77 -10.32
C VAL A 88 10.41 -26.07 -11.52
N SER A 89 10.41 -24.72 -11.56
CA SER A 89 9.78 -23.94 -12.63
C SER A 89 10.52 -22.62 -12.87
N ASN A 90 10.69 -22.28 -14.14
CA ASN A 90 11.23 -20.99 -14.59
C ASN A 90 10.15 -20.12 -15.26
N ASP A 91 8.89 -20.50 -15.18
CA ASP A 91 7.80 -19.92 -15.98
C ASP A 91 6.78 -19.13 -15.14
N GLY A 92 7.12 -18.82 -13.89
CA GLY A 92 6.27 -18.02 -13.02
C GLY A 92 6.08 -16.62 -13.59
N THR A 93 4.84 -16.23 -13.85
CA THR A 93 4.48 -14.92 -14.40
C THR A 93 3.45 -14.21 -13.53
N ILE A 94 3.50 -12.89 -13.49
CA ILE A 94 2.42 -12.10 -12.91
C ILE A 94 1.19 -12.20 -13.80
N GLN A 95 0.07 -12.58 -13.21
CA GLN A 95 -1.23 -12.62 -13.86
C GLN A 95 -2.02 -11.36 -13.52
N SER A 96 -2.90 -10.89 -14.43
CA SER A 96 -3.84 -9.78 -14.19
C SER A 96 -3.18 -8.51 -13.64
N ASN A 97 -2.52 -7.79 -14.51
CA ASN A 97 -1.51 -6.78 -14.20
C ASN A 97 -2.03 -5.36 -14.08
N SER A 98 -3.33 -5.13 -14.10
CA SER A 98 -3.90 -3.79 -14.04
C SER A 98 -4.89 -3.62 -12.90
N GLY A 99 -4.96 -2.41 -12.39
CA GLY A 99 -5.96 -2.02 -11.42
C GLY A 99 -6.13 -0.51 -11.40
N THR A 100 -7.35 -0.07 -11.16
CA THR A 100 -7.70 1.35 -11.12
C THR A 100 -8.37 1.67 -9.81
N LEU A 101 -7.87 2.69 -9.12
CA LEU A 101 -8.40 3.17 -7.84
C LEU A 101 -8.81 4.63 -7.95
N PRO A 102 -10.08 4.96 -7.76
CA PRO A 102 -10.54 6.33 -7.58
C PRO A 102 -10.40 6.75 -6.11
N TYR A 103 -10.03 8.00 -5.88
CA TYR A 103 -9.93 8.60 -4.56
C TYR A 103 -10.02 10.12 -4.62
N GLY A 104 -10.17 10.76 -3.47
CA GLY A 104 -10.30 12.21 -3.48
C GLY A 104 -10.24 12.83 -2.09
N ALA A 105 -10.23 14.17 -2.09
CA ALA A 105 -10.25 14.98 -0.87
C ALA A 105 -10.95 16.31 -1.10
N PHE A 106 -11.53 16.82 -0.04
CA PHE A 106 -12.15 18.13 0.02
C PHE A 106 -11.51 18.95 1.13
N GLY A 107 -11.26 20.23 0.87
CA GLY A 107 -10.75 21.17 1.85
C GLY A 107 -11.55 22.47 1.86
N ILE A 108 -11.69 23.06 3.03
CA ILE A 108 -12.38 24.35 3.21
C ILE A 108 -11.66 25.21 4.25
N ARG A 109 -11.33 26.44 3.85
CA ARG A 109 -10.79 27.44 4.77
C ARG A 109 -11.92 28.05 5.59
N LEU A 110 -11.76 28.05 6.91
CA LEU A 110 -12.66 28.63 7.89
C LEU A 110 -11.99 29.86 8.54
N GLY A 111 -12.32 31.05 8.02
CA GLY A 111 -11.68 32.29 8.47
C GLY A 111 -10.18 32.36 8.13
N SER A 112 -9.42 33.09 8.97
CA SER A 112 -8.01 33.37 8.70
C SER A 112 -7.04 32.29 9.16
N ARG A 113 -7.42 31.44 10.11
CA ARG A 113 -6.51 30.54 10.81
C ARG A 113 -6.80 29.06 10.62
N PHE A 114 -8.03 28.66 10.37
CA PHE A 114 -8.42 27.25 10.35
C PHE A 114 -8.77 26.78 8.94
N VAL A 115 -8.37 25.54 8.61
CA VAL A 115 -8.73 24.87 7.39
C VAL A 115 -9.11 23.44 7.73
N LEU A 116 -10.30 23.01 7.34
CA LEU A 116 -10.75 21.62 7.47
C LEU A 116 -10.49 20.85 6.17
N GLY A 117 -10.13 19.59 6.31
CA GLY A 117 -9.94 18.65 5.22
C GLY A 117 -10.68 17.35 5.48
N LEU A 118 -11.21 16.75 4.42
CA LEU A 118 -11.76 15.39 4.40
C LEU A 118 -11.12 14.64 3.24
N SER A 119 -10.77 13.38 3.41
CA SER A 119 -10.24 12.56 2.33
C SER A 119 -10.68 11.10 2.44
N ALA A 120 -10.75 10.44 1.28
CA ALA A 120 -10.83 8.99 1.16
C ALA A 120 -9.83 8.55 0.08
N ALA A 121 -8.82 7.76 0.45
CA ALA A 121 -7.73 7.38 -0.43
C ALA A 121 -7.09 6.06 0.01
N PRO A 122 -6.44 5.33 -0.91
CA PRO A 122 -5.63 4.18 -0.52
C PRO A 122 -4.48 4.62 0.39
N ASP A 123 -4.25 3.86 1.46
CA ASP A 123 -3.11 4.02 2.38
C ASP A 123 -2.04 2.99 2.07
N THR A 124 -2.46 1.74 1.92
CA THR A 124 -1.59 0.61 1.58
C THR A 124 -2.29 -0.26 0.57
N LEU A 125 -1.54 -0.71 -0.43
CA LEU A 125 -1.99 -1.77 -1.31
C LEU A 125 -0.81 -2.67 -1.65
N MET A 126 -0.83 -3.89 -1.13
CA MET A 126 0.05 -4.97 -1.52
C MET A 126 -0.82 -6.02 -2.18
N LYS A 127 -0.59 -6.27 -3.46
CA LYS A 127 -1.30 -7.33 -4.17
C LYS A 127 -0.34 -8.07 -5.07
N ALA A 128 -0.43 -9.38 -5.04
CA ALA A 128 0.28 -10.28 -5.91
C ALA A 128 -0.70 -11.27 -6.53
N ASN A 129 -0.49 -11.58 -7.79
CA ASN A 129 -1.16 -12.65 -8.50
C ASN A 129 -0.17 -13.31 -9.47
N TRP A 130 0.22 -14.53 -9.16
CA TRP A 130 1.23 -15.28 -9.87
C TRP A 130 0.72 -16.66 -10.26
N THR A 131 1.04 -17.11 -11.46
CA THR A 131 0.87 -18.52 -11.84
C THR A 131 2.22 -19.18 -11.95
N TYR A 132 2.44 -20.23 -11.18
CA TYR A 132 3.64 -21.05 -11.23
C TYR A 132 3.37 -22.46 -10.71
N LEU A 133 4.29 -23.38 -11.05
CA LEU A 133 4.26 -24.76 -10.55
C LEU A 133 4.64 -24.75 -9.06
N ASP A 134 3.73 -25.23 -8.21
CA ASP A 134 3.94 -25.36 -6.78
C ASP A 134 5.08 -26.35 -6.47
N PRO A 135 6.21 -25.90 -5.88
CA PRO A 135 7.31 -26.78 -5.60
C PRO A 135 6.93 -27.82 -4.54
N PRO A 136 7.50 -29.03 -4.59
CA PRO A 136 7.17 -30.06 -3.62
C PRO A 136 7.58 -29.64 -2.20
N GLY A 137 6.64 -29.77 -1.26
CA GLY A 137 6.84 -29.60 0.18
C GLY A 137 7.19 -30.93 0.86
N THR A 138 6.90 -31.00 2.17
CA THR A 138 7.16 -32.19 3.00
C THR A 138 6.50 -33.46 2.40
N GLY A 139 7.28 -34.55 2.27
CA GLY A 139 6.83 -35.79 1.69
C GLY A 139 6.56 -35.73 0.17
N GLY A 140 6.97 -34.65 -0.51
CA GLY A 140 6.74 -34.46 -1.94
C GLY A 140 5.37 -33.87 -2.27
N ALA A 141 4.63 -33.36 -1.31
CA ALA A 141 3.31 -32.75 -1.51
C ALA A 141 3.39 -31.55 -2.44
N SER A 142 2.62 -31.53 -3.52
CA SER A 142 2.50 -30.43 -4.48
C SER A 142 1.07 -30.33 -5.00
N TYR A 143 0.61 -29.11 -5.19
CA TYR A 143 -0.70 -28.81 -5.78
C TYR A 143 -0.62 -28.56 -7.30
N GLY A 144 0.55 -28.78 -7.92
CA GLY A 144 0.75 -28.61 -9.36
C GLY A 144 0.79 -27.15 -9.78
N LEU A 145 0.30 -26.85 -10.98
CA LEU A 145 0.22 -25.48 -11.47
C LEU A 145 -0.88 -24.72 -10.72
N GLN A 146 -0.50 -23.66 -9.99
CA GLN A 146 -1.42 -22.87 -9.18
C GLN A 146 -1.40 -21.39 -9.55
N GLU A 147 -2.55 -20.76 -9.44
CA GLU A 147 -2.69 -19.32 -9.36
C GLU A 147 -2.58 -18.88 -7.90
N ASN A 148 -1.49 -18.19 -7.56
CA ASN A 148 -1.17 -17.77 -6.20
C ASN A 148 -1.54 -16.30 -6.05
N ARG A 149 -2.52 -15.98 -5.20
CA ARG A 149 -3.03 -14.62 -4.99
C ARG A 149 -2.88 -14.20 -3.54
N SER A 150 -2.39 -12.99 -3.32
CA SER A 150 -2.47 -12.33 -2.01
C SER A 150 -2.84 -10.86 -2.15
N THR A 151 -3.58 -10.34 -1.18
CA THR A 151 -3.93 -8.92 -1.12
C THR A 151 -3.91 -8.45 0.32
N ILE A 152 -3.25 -7.33 0.57
CA ILE A 152 -3.40 -6.52 1.78
C ILE A 152 -3.79 -5.12 1.28
N LEU A 153 -5.06 -4.77 1.43
CA LEU A 153 -5.60 -3.46 1.03
C LEU A 153 -5.94 -2.68 2.28
N ALA A 154 -5.46 -1.44 2.39
CA ALA A 154 -5.89 -0.47 3.38
C ALA A 154 -6.42 0.79 2.70
N LEU A 155 -7.67 1.14 2.98
CA LEU A 155 -8.31 2.38 2.54
C LEU A 155 -8.48 3.30 3.73
N ARG A 156 -7.95 4.52 3.63
CA ARG A 156 -8.02 5.51 4.70
C ARG A 156 -9.06 6.58 4.39
N SER A 157 -10.08 6.67 5.24
CA SER A 157 -11.01 7.80 5.29
C SER A 157 -10.64 8.70 6.46
N SER A 158 -10.37 9.98 6.22
CA SER A 158 -9.84 10.85 7.27
C SER A 158 -10.45 12.25 7.28
N ALA A 159 -10.50 12.82 8.49
CA ALA A 159 -10.79 14.22 8.74
C ALA A 159 -9.56 14.91 9.35
N GLY A 160 -9.27 16.12 8.91
CA GLY A 160 -8.09 16.86 9.35
C GLY A 160 -8.34 18.35 9.55
N LEU A 161 -7.48 18.93 10.35
CA LEU A 161 -7.49 20.36 10.69
C LEU A 161 -6.09 20.94 10.48
N GLY A 162 -5.98 21.99 9.68
CA GLY A 162 -4.81 22.86 9.58
C GLY A 162 -5.03 24.14 10.39
N TYR A 163 -4.00 24.58 11.10
CA TYR A 163 -4.02 25.79 11.92
C TYR A 163 -2.83 26.69 11.61
N VAL A 164 -3.10 27.94 11.23
CA VAL A 164 -2.08 28.98 11.03
C VAL A 164 -1.73 29.58 12.38
N VAL A 165 -0.56 29.23 12.93
CA VAL A 165 -0.05 29.80 14.18
C VAL A 165 0.36 31.25 13.95
N ASN A 166 1.18 31.49 12.93
CA ASN A 166 1.63 32.79 12.48
C ASN A 166 2.05 32.76 11.00
N ARG A 167 2.65 33.82 10.48
CA ARG A 167 3.06 33.93 9.06
C ARG A 167 4.15 32.94 8.64
N LYS A 168 4.86 32.31 9.60
CA LYS A 168 5.99 31.42 9.35
C LYS A 168 5.74 29.98 9.81
N LEU A 169 4.68 29.73 10.58
CA LEU A 169 4.40 28.43 11.18
C LEU A 169 2.94 28.05 11.02
N SER A 170 2.70 26.89 10.47
CA SER A 170 1.41 26.20 10.46
C SER A 170 1.55 24.84 11.08
N LEU A 171 0.51 24.38 11.77
CA LEU A 171 0.39 23.05 12.34
C LEU A 171 -0.84 22.35 11.74
N GLY A 172 -0.85 21.03 11.77
CA GLY A 172 -1.98 20.26 11.31
C GLY A 172 -2.06 18.90 11.97
N ALA A 173 -3.28 18.39 12.05
CA ALA A 173 -3.53 17.03 12.52
C ALA A 173 -4.68 16.43 11.72
N SER A 174 -4.67 15.11 11.54
CA SER A 174 -5.78 14.36 10.99
C SER A 174 -5.98 13.05 11.73
N LEU A 175 -7.24 12.62 11.84
CA LEU A 175 -7.64 11.30 12.31
C LEU A 175 -8.23 10.52 11.14
N GLY A 176 -7.80 9.27 10.96
CA GLY A 176 -8.24 8.40 9.89
C GLY A 176 -8.74 7.06 10.39
N ALA A 177 -9.85 6.61 9.82
CA ALA A 177 -10.32 5.23 9.87
C ALA A 177 -9.69 4.47 8.70
N ILE A 178 -9.06 3.34 8.98
CA ILE A 178 -8.46 2.45 7.99
C ILE A 178 -9.30 1.20 7.88
N TYR A 179 -9.97 1.02 6.76
CA TYR A 179 -10.56 -0.26 6.38
C TYR A 179 -9.46 -1.13 5.77
N ASN A 180 -9.18 -2.27 6.41
CA ASN A 180 -8.24 -3.27 5.91
C ASN A 180 -8.99 -4.50 5.41
N ALA A 181 -8.59 -5.00 4.24
CA ALA A 181 -9.03 -6.27 3.70
C ALA A 181 -7.81 -7.11 3.32
N ASN A 182 -7.75 -8.31 3.86
CA ASN A 182 -6.72 -9.30 3.62
C ASN A 182 -7.32 -10.48 2.84
N SER A 183 -6.63 -10.97 1.82
CA SER A 183 -6.96 -12.24 1.17
C SER A 183 -5.70 -12.99 0.78
N LEU A 184 -5.77 -14.31 0.87
CA LEU A 184 -4.74 -15.24 0.42
C LEU A 184 -5.41 -16.43 -0.27
N HIS A 185 -4.95 -16.76 -1.47
CA HIS A 185 -5.28 -18.01 -2.16
C HIS A 185 -3.98 -18.58 -2.71
N ALA A 186 -3.43 -19.58 -2.02
CA ALA A 186 -2.14 -20.18 -2.38
C ALA A 186 -1.92 -21.49 -1.63
N PRO A 187 -1.00 -22.35 -2.09
CA PRO A 187 -0.37 -23.34 -1.23
C PRO A 187 0.28 -22.64 -0.05
N TYR A 188 -0.04 -23.11 1.14
CA TYR A 188 0.43 -22.57 2.40
C TYR A 188 1.12 -23.66 3.20
N ILE A 189 2.30 -23.36 3.73
CA ILE A 189 3.04 -24.22 4.64
C ILE A 189 2.96 -23.66 6.04
N PHE A 190 2.45 -24.44 6.98
CA PHE A 190 2.43 -24.07 8.38
C PHE A 190 3.85 -23.86 8.91
N GLN A 191 4.07 -22.74 9.58
CA GLN A 191 5.39 -22.30 9.99
C GLN A 191 5.69 -22.55 11.48
N GLN A 192 4.73 -22.33 12.36
CA GLN A 192 4.95 -22.34 13.81
C GLN A 192 3.99 -23.26 14.58
N GLN A 193 2.88 -23.66 13.99
CA GLN A 193 1.95 -24.59 14.63
C GLN A 193 2.62 -25.99 14.81
N PRO A 194 2.86 -26.45 16.06
CA PRO A 194 3.80 -27.54 16.31
C PRO A 194 3.45 -28.88 15.62
N GLN A 195 2.16 -29.22 15.51
CA GLN A 195 1.70 -30.47 14.88
C GLN A 195 1.63 -30.39 13.37
N LEU A 196 1.56 -29.17 12.81
CA LEU A 196 1.39 -28.94 11.36
C LEU A 196 2.66 -28.36 10.71
N ALA A 197 3.67 -27.99 11.50
CA ALA A 197 4.89 -27.33 11.00
C ALA A 197 5.52 -28.09 9.84
N GLY A 198 5.69 -27.41 8.69
CA GLY A 198 6.20 -27.97 7.46
C GLY A 198 5.16 -28.71 6.61
N LEU A 199 3.92 -28.90 7.06
CA LEU A 199 2.85 -29.48 6.26
C LEU A 199 2.22 -28.41 5.35
N LYS A 200 1.83 -28.84 4.16
CA LYS A 200 1.29 -27.97 3.10
C LYS A 200 -0.22 -28.16 2.93
N THR A 201 -0.93 -27.06 2.73
CA THR A 201 -2.35 -27.05 2.34
C THR A 201 -2.61 -26.02 1.26
N LEU A 202 -3.59 -26.23 0.40
CA LEU A 202 -4.14 -25.17 -0.42
C LEU A 202 -5.10 -24.36 0.46
N LEU A 203 -4.84 -23.06 0.66
CA LEU A 203 -5.57 -22.19 1.57
C LEU A 203 -6.25 -21.06 0.79
N ASP A 204 -7.52 -20.82 1.10
CA ASP A 204 -8.27 -19.63 0.72
C ASP A 204 -8.72 -18.92 2.01
N LEU A 205 -8.16 -17.73 2.26
CA LEU A 205 -8.42 -16.92 3.46
C LEU A 205 -8.88 -15.53 3.05
N GLN A 206 -9.92 -15.05 3.70
CA GLN A 206 -10.42 -13.69 3.55
C GLN A 206 -10.77 -13.13 4.92
N ALA A 207 -10.26 -11.93 5.24
CA ALA A 207 -10.56 -11.26 6.50
C ALA A 207 -10.56 -9.74 6.30
N SER A 208 -11.40 -9.03 7.03
CA SER A 208 -11.47 -7.58 7.00
C SER A 208 -11.74 -6.96 8.36
N GLY A 209 -11.32 -5.71 8.52
CA GLY A 209 -11.47 -5.00 9.80
C GLY A 209 -11.23 -3.50 9.65
N VAL A 210 -11.38 -2.79 10.77
CA VAL A 210 -11.17 -1.34 10.82
C VAL A 210 -10.21 -1.01 11.95
N GLY A 211 -9.22 -0.18 11.64
CA GLY A 211 -8.29 0.42 12.59
C GLY A 211 -8.30 1.94 12.52
N TRP A 212 -7.52 2.59 13.36
CA TRP A 212 -7.44 4.05 13.43
C TRP A 212 -6.00 4.51 13.48
N ASN A 213 -5.72 5.65 12.84
CA ASN A 213 -4.45 6.33 12.99
C ASN A 213 -4.58 7.86 13.00
N GLY A 214 -3.53 8.50 13.51
CA GLY A 214 -3.33 9.94 13.45
C GLY A 214 -2.20 10.32 12.51
N THR A 215 -2.31 11.50 11.91
CA THR A 215 -1.17 12.15 11.24
C THR A 215 -1.05 13.56 11.80
N PHE A 216 0.16 13.94 12.18
CA PHE A 216 0.50 15.27 12.70
C PHE A 216 1.49 15.91 11.74
N GLY A 217 1.35 17.21 11.55
CA GLY A 217 2.21 17.94 10.62
C GLY A 217 2.59 19.32 11.10
N ALA A 218 3.71 19.81 10.61
CA ALA A 218 4.17 21.17 10.75
C ALA A 218 4.71 21.68 9.41
N VAL A 219 4.48 22.95 9.14
CA VAL A 219 5.03 23.68 8.00
C VAL A 219 5.67 24.95 8.51
N ILE A 220 6.94 25.13 8.16
CA ILE A 220 7.73 26.31 8.50
C ILE A 220 8.09 27.02 7.18
N THR A 221 7.80 28.31 7.07
CA THR A 221 8.12 29.14 5.89
C THR A 221 9.09 30.25 6.31
N PRO A 222 10.42 29.95 6.35
CA PRO A 222 11.43 30.93 6.78
C PRO A 222 11.48 32.15 5.88
N SER A 223 11.27 31.95 4.58
CA SER A 223 11.21 33.01 3.56
C SER A 223 10.09 32.74 2.56
N LYS A 224 9.80 33.70 1.68
CA LYS A 224 8.75 33.55 0.65
C LYS A 224 9.02 32.41 -0.33
N ASN A 225 10.28 32.01 -0.48
CA ASN A 225 10.71 31.02 -1.47
C ASN A 225 11.13 29.69 -0.86
N LEU A 226 11.11 29.56 0.47
CA LEU A 226 11.56 28.35 1.17
C LEU A 226 10.48 27.88 2.13
N THR A 227 10.09 26.62 2.00
CA THR A 227 9.17 25.93 2.90
C THR A 227 9.81 24.63 3.39
N ILE A 228 9.66 24.34 4.66
CA ILE A 228 10.08 23.11 5.31
C ILE A 228 8.82 22.44 5.87
N GLY A 229 8.62 21.20 5.56
CA GLY A 229 7.49 20.38 6.03
C GLY A 229 7.98 19.21 6.85
N LEU A 230 7.28 18.93 7.95
CA LEU A 230 7.50 17.77 8.80
C LEU A 230 6.15 17.09 9.03
N ALA A 231 6.12 15.77 8.95
CA ALA A 231 4.91 15.00 9.24
C ALA A 231 5.26 13.70 9.97
N TYR A 232 4.38 13.30 10.88
CA TYR A 232 4.45 12.03 11.58
C TYR A 232 3.10 11.33 11.49
N ARG A 233 3.10 10.08 11.02
CA ARG A 233 1.95 9.18 11.01
C ARG A 233 2.12 8.11 12.07
N THR A 234 1.10 7.89 12.88
CA THR A 234 1.12 6.84 13.90
C THR A 234 0.95 5.46 13.28
N GLN A 235 1.46 4.44 13.96
CA GLN A 235 1.16 3.05 13.65
C GLN A 235 -0.36 2.79 13.70
N THR A 236 -0.83 1.87 12.84
CA THR A 236 -2.20 1.36 12.86
C THR A 236 -2.19 -0.12 13.19
N ASN A 237 -3.00 -0.54 14.17
CA ASN A 237 -3.29 -1.94 14.39
C ASN A 237 -4.72 -2.23 13.91
N VAL A 238 -4.88 -3.26 13.09
CA VAL A 238 -6.17 -3.69 12.59
C VAL A 238 -6.36 -5.16 12.89
N HIS A 239 -7.36 -5.46 13.69
CA HIS A 239 -7.83 -6.81 13.93
C HIS A 239 -8.88 -7.13 12.88
N THR A 240 -8.65 -8.15 12.06
CA THR A 240 -9.52 -8.51 10.95
C THR A 240 -10.16 -9.87 11.20
N TYR A 241 -11.44 -9.99 10.84
CA TYR A 241 -12.24 -11.19 10.95
C TYR A 241 -12.74 -11.66 9.59
N GLY A 242 -12.87 -12.95 9.43
CA GLY A 242 -13.39 -13.54 8.22
C GLY A 242 -13.42 -15.05 8.26
N ASN A 243 -13.06 -15.68 7.17
CA ASN A 243 -13.08 -17.13 7.07
C ASN A 243 -11.86 -17.66 6.30
N ALA A 244 -11.55 -18.91 6.54
CA ALA A 244 -10.55 -19.66 5.83
C ALA A 244 -11.12 -21.02 5.44
N SER A 245 -10.93 -21.40 4.19
CA SER A 245 -11.23 -22.75 3.71
C SER A 245 -10.03 -23.30 2.97
N GLY A 246 -9.95 -24.61 2.85
CA GLY A 246 -8.82 -25.18 2.16
C GLY A 246 -8.94 -26.67 1.95
N ASN A 247 -7.85 -27.22 1.38
CA ASN A 247 -7.75 -28.63 1.04
C ASN A 247 -6.32 -29.13 1.31
N ALA A 248 -6.19 -30.12 2.17
CA ALA A 248 -4.93 -30.76 2.53
C ALA A 248 -4.67 -32.04 1.72
N GLY A 249 -5.42 -32.29 0.65
CA GLY A 249 -5.41 -33.59 -0.08
C GLY A 249 -4.06 -34.00 -0.65
N ALA A 250 -3.30 -33.06 -1.22
CA ALA A 250 -1.96 -33.37 -1.72
C ALA A 250 -1.02 -33.80 -0.57
N GLN A 251 -1.10 -33.14 0.58
CA GLN A 251 -0.29 -33.48 1.76
C GLN A 251 -0.72 -34.83 2.36
N PHE A 252 -2.02 -35.06 2.50
CA PHE A 252 -2.53 -36.35 3.01
C PHE A 252 -2.18 -37.51 2.12
N THR A 253 -2.27 -37.35 0.79
CA THR A 253 -1.86 -38.35 -0.19
C THR A 253 -0.36 -38.64 -0.07
N ALA A 254 0.47 -37.59 0.03
CA ALA A 254 1.92 -37.74 0.13
C ALA A 254 2.37 -38.48 1.42
N LEU A 255 1.59 -38.40 2.47
CA LEU A 255 1.86 -39.07 3.76
C LEU A 255 1.06 -40.35 3.96
N GLY A 256 0.20 -40.75 3.02
CA GLY A 256 -0.67 -41.93 3.14
C GLY A 256 -1.74 -41.80 4.24
N ILE A 257 -2.20 -40.57 4.54
CA ILE A 257 -3.18 -40.26 5.59
C ILE A 257 -4.60 -40.34 4.99
N PRO A 258 -5.51 -41.18 5.48
CA PRO A 258 -6.86 -41.37 4.92
C PRO A 258 -7.89 -40.37 5.51
N PHE A 259 -7.50 -39.13 5.74
CA PHE A 259 -8.38 -38.09 6.29
C PHE A 259 -9.16 -37.38 5.19
N GLN A 260 -10.33 -36.80 5.58
CA GLN A 260 -11.06 -35.91 4.73
C GLN A 260 -10.21 -34.61 4.49
N PRO A 261 -9.96 -34.25 3.22
CA PRO A 261 -8.98 -33.18 2.95
C PRO A 261 -9.52 -31.76 3.07
N ALA A 262 -10.83 -31.58 2.90
CA ALA A 262 -11.44 -30.24 2.92
C ALA A 262 -11.69 -29.76 4.34
N PHE A 263 -11.47 -28.47 4.58
CA PHE A 263 -11.72 -27.84 5.86
C PHE A 263 -12.27 -26.43 5.71
N HIS A 264 -12.93 -25.94 6.76
CA HIS A 264 -13.38 -24.57 6.90
C HIS A 264 -13.21 -24.13 8.36
N TYR A 265 -12.76 -22.88 8.55
CA TYR A 265 -12.55 -22.20 9.82
C TYR A 265 -13.07 -20.77 9.76
N ASP A 266 -13.44 -20.20 10.91
CA ASP A 266 -13.44 -18.77 11.10
C ASP A 266 -11.99 -18.30 11.20
N ALA A 267 -11.66 -17.13 10.64
CA ALA A 267 -10.31 -16.61 10.59
C ALA A 267 -10.18 -15.24 11.26
N GLU A 268 -9.11 -15.08 12.02
CA GLU A 268 -8.67 -13.81 12.59
C GLU A 268 -7.24 -13.55 12.13
N VAL A 269 -6.97 -12.31 11.63
CA VAL A 269 -5.63 -11.89 11.19
C VAL A 269 -5.33 -10.53 11.77
N ASP A 270 -4.24 -10.44 12.53
CA ASP A 270 -3.73 -9.17 13.06
C ASP A 270 -2.79 -8.51 12.06
N THR A 271 -3.22 -7.41 11.48
CA THR A 271 -2.42 -6.62 10.53
C THR A 271 -1.96 -5.32 11.20
N LYS A 272 -0.67 -5.01 11.06
CA LYS A 272 -0.09 -3.75 11.53
C LYS A 272 0.39 -2.94 10.33
N PHE A 273 0.05 -1.65 10.29
CA PHE A 273 0.64 -0.72 9.33
C PHE A 273 1.63 0.19 10.04
N PRO A 274 2.80 0.46 9.45
CA PRO A 274 3.91 1.10 10.12
C PRO A 274 3.64 2.56 10.47
N GLN A 275 4.27 3.05 11.51
CA GLN A 275 4.46 4.47 11.69
C GLN A 275 5.48 4.99 10.68
N ALA A 276 5.39 6.29 10.39
CA ALA A 276 6.30 6.92 9.45
C ALA A 276 6.60 8.36 9.86
N PHE A 277 7.84 8.78 9.64
CA PHE A 277 8.28 10.16 9.79
C PHE A 277 8.75 10.71 8.43
N THR A 278 8.24 11.88 8.04
CA THR A 278 8.56 12.51 6.75
C THR A 278 9.07 13.91 6.98
N GLY A 279 10.17 14.26 6.35
CA GLY A 279 10.71 15.61 6.29
C GLY A 279 10.90 16.05 4.85
N GLY A 280 10.53 17.28 4.52
CA GLY A 280 10.67 17.82 3.17
C GLY A 280 11.07 19.29 3.15
N VAL A 281 11.68 19.68 2.04
CA VAL A 281 12.04 21.08 1.74
C VAL A 281 11.56 21.39 0.34
N SER A 282 10.91 22.52 0.19
CA SER A 282 10.49 23.08 -1.10
C SER A 282 11.10 24.47 -1.27
N TRP A 283 11.81 24.67 -2.37
CA TRP A 283 12.42 25.94 -2.73
C TRP A 283 11.96 26.41 -4.11
N GLN A 284 11.42 27.64 -4.16
CA GLN A 284 11.07 28.31 -5.42
C GLN A 284 12.22 29.22 -5.86
N GLY A 285 12.85 28.85 -6.95
CA GLY A 285 14.07 29.51 -7.44
C GLY A 285 13.93 30.12 -8.83
N TRP A 286 14.88 29.82 -9.68
CA TRP A 286 15.04 30.35 -11.01
C TRP A 286 13.80 30.12 -11.91
N ARG A 287 13.35 31.16 -12.61
CA ARG A 287 12.17 31.15 -13.49
C ARG A 287 10.90 30.59 -12.83
N HIS A 288 10.72 30.82 -11.54
CA HIS A 288 9.61 30.27 -10.75
C HIS A 288 9.60 28.73 -10.66
N ALA A 289 10.68 28.06 -11.08
CA ALA A 289 10.84 26.63 -10.87
C ALA A 289 10.78 26.30 -9.37
N ARG A 290 10.10 25.23 -9.05
CA ARG A 290 10.04 24.69 -7.68
C ARG A 290 10.86 23.41 -7.61
N PHE A 291 11.75 23.34 -6.64
CA PHE A 291 12.58 22.19 -6.33
C PHE A 291 12.15 21.63 -5.00
N ASN A 292 11.90 20.33 -4.96
CA ASN A 292 11.47 19.62 -3.77
C ASN A 292 12.50 18.54 -3.42
N LEU A 293 12.81 18.44 -2.12
CA LEU A 293 13.57 17.34 -1.52
C LEU A 293 12.72 16.73 -0.42
N GLN A 294 12.72 15.43 -0.28
CA GLN A 294 11.99 14.74 0.79
C GLN A 294 12.75 13.50 1.24
N GLY A 295 12.78 13.28 2.55
CA GLY A 295 13.18 12.05 3.18
C GLY A 295 12.04 11.49 4.01
N GLN A 296 11.93 10.16 4.07
CA GLN A 296 10.95 9.48 4.90
C GLN A 296 11.58 8.24 5.50
N TRP A 297 11.27 7.99 6.78
CA TRP A 297 11.55 6.75 7.47
C TRP A 297 10.24 6.04 7.80
N ILE A 298 10.20 4.72 7.55
CA ILE A 298 9.02 3.87 7.73
C ILE A 298 9.42 2.68 8.59
N ASP A 299 8.73 2.49 9.71
CA ASP A 299 9.00 1.45 10.71
C ASP A 299 8.36 0.10 10.36
N TRP A 300 8.78 -0.48 9.24
CA TRP A 300 8.32 -1.82 8.84
C TRP A 300 8.73 -2.90 9.83
N SER A 301 9.87 -2.72 10.52
CA SER A 301 10.35 -3.68 11.49
C SER A 301 9.41 -3.88 12.68
N ALA A 302 8.68 -2.85 13.09
CA ALA A 302 7.65 -2.97 14.12
C ALA A 302 6.31 -3.50 13.59
N ALA A 303 6.05 -3.36 12.28
CA ALA A 303 4.79 -3.75 11.66
C ALA A 303 4.83 -5.16 11.05
N PHE A 304 5.86 -5.47 10.27
CA PHE A 304 5.93 -6.70 9.46
C PHE A 304 7.09 -7.63 9.90
N GLN A 305 7.21 -7.87 11.22
CA GLN A 305 8.04 -8.97 11.71
C GLN A 305 7.39 -10.32 11.42
N GLN A 306 6.11 -10.38 11.61
CA GLN A 306 5.30 -11.57 11.39
C GLN A 306 3.83 -11.20 11.17
N LEU A 307 3.08 -12.12 10.55
CA LEU A 307 1.64 -12.01 10.38
C LEU A 307 0.98 -13.17 11.13
N PRO A 308 0.40 -12.94 12.33
CA PRO A 308 -0.33 -13.94 13.08
C PRO A 308 -1.67 -14.27 12.39
N VAL A 309 -1.98 -15.55 12.29
CA VAL A 309 -3.26 -16.08 11.78
C VAL A 309 -3.81 -17.03 12.83
N LYS A 310 -5.05 -16.79 13.24
CA LYS A 310 -5.79 -17.67 14.14
C LYS A 310 -7.04 -18.17 13.42
N LEU A 311 -7.18 -19.48 13.40
CA LEU A 311 -8.31 -20.19 12.82
C LEU A 311 -9.08 -20.88 13.94
N THR A 312 -10.41 -20.70 13.99
CA THR A 312 -11.28 -21.23 15.04
C THR A 312 -12.50 -21.92 14.42
N ASN A 313 -13.21 -22.71 15.22
CA ASN A 313 -14.43 -23.40 14.80
C ASN A 313 -14.25 -24.33 13.59
N GLY A 314 -13.12 -25.04 13.53
CA GLY A 314 -12.84 -25.99 12.46
C GLY A 314 -13.90 -27.07 12.31
N ASN A 315 -14.35 -27.30 11.08
CA ASN A 315 -15.44 -28.24 10.80
C ASN A 315 -14.99 -29.67 10.41
N ASN A 316 -13.67 -29.87 10.24
CA ASN A 316 -13.12 -31.18 9.83
C ASN A 316 -12.81 -32.04 11.08
N SER A 317 -13.58 -33.09 11.29
CA SER A 317 -13.45 -33.97 12.48
C SER A 317 -12.11 -34.71 12.51
N ASP A 318 -11.56 -35.10 11.36
CA ASP A 318 -10.29 -35.85 11.30
C ASP A 318 -9.13 -34.94 11.70
N ILE A 319 -9.09 -33.74 11.14
CA ILE A 319 -8.07 -32.73 11.50
C ILE A 319 -8.22 -32.32 12.96
N ASN A 320 -9.44 -32.05 13.42
CA ASN A 320 -9.70 -31.67 14.82
C ASN A 320 -9.31 -32.77 15.80
N GLY A 321 -9.60 -34.05 15.44
CA GLY A 321 -9.20 -35.20 16.22
C GLY A 321 -7.68 -35.38 16.31
N PHE A 322 -6.96 -35.15 15.20
CA PHE A 322 -5.51 -35.19 15.15
C PHE A 322 -4.89 -34.07 16.00
N LEU A 323 -5.44 -32.86 15.92
CA LEU A 323 -4.95 -31.71 16.66
C LEU A 323 -5.38 -31.71 18.14
N GLY A 324 -6.41 -32.44 18.50
CA GLY A 324 -7.06 -32.35 19.82
C GLY A 324 -7.77 -31.00 20.03
N SER A 325 -8.03 -30.25 18.97
CA SER A 325 -8.61 -28.90 18.99
C SER A 325 -9.32 -28.58 17.68
N SER A 326 -10.36 -27.78 17.73
CA SER A 326 -11.00 -27.17 16.55
C SER A 326 -10.39 -25.79 16.20
N SER A 327 -9.23 -25.45 16.77
CA SER A 327 -8.52 -24.18 16.54
C SER A 327 -7.08 -24.43 16.13
N VAL A 328 -6.59 -23.60 15.22
CA VAL A 328 -5.21 -23.60 14.71
C VAL A 328 -4.67 -22.19 14.79
N GLU A 329 -3.49 -22.02 15.36
CA GLU A 329 -2.76 -20.76 15.35
C GLU A 329 -1.45 -20.95 14.62
N ASP A 330 -1.16 -20.09 13.66
CA ASP A 330 0.11 -20.07 12.96
C ASP A 330 0.59 -18.64 12.75
N THR A 331 1.84 -18.48 12.41
CA THR A 331 2.45 -17.16 12.22
C THR A 331 3.37 -17.18 11.01
N ILE A 332 3.08 -16.34 10.03
CA ILE A 332 3.91 -16.18 8.83
C ILE A 332 5.08 -15.25 9.17
N PRO A 333 6.34 -15.73 9.18
CA PRO A 333 7.48 -14.88 9.42
C PRO A 333 7.75 -13.99 8.19
N LEU A 334 7.79 -12.69 8.39
CA LEU A 334 8.09 -11.70 7.36
C LEU A 334 9.47 -11.06 7.59
N ARG A 335 9.83 -10.73 8.83
CA ARG A 335 11.13 -10.19 9.26
C ARG A 335 11.60 -8.96 8.49
N TRP A 336 10.66 -8.09 8.08
CA TRP A 336 11.00 -6.89 7.32
C TRP A 336 11.86 -5.94 8.15
N GLY A 337 12.85 -5.33 7.49
CA GLY A 337 13.62 -4.21 8.04
C GLY A 337 12.90 -2.88 7.85
N ASN A 338 13.42 -1.82 8.48
CA ASN A 338 12.92 -0.47 8.24
C ASN A 338 13.25 0.00 6.83
N GLN A 339 12.42 0.92 6.33
CA GLN A 339 12.60 1.50 5.01
C GLN A 339 12.90 2.98 5.11
N GLU A 340 13.89 3.41 4.36
CA GLU A 340 14.22 4.82 4.16
C GLU A 340 13.97 5.19 2.71
N THR A 341 13.33 6.34 2.48
CA THR A 341 13.09 6.86 1.14
C THR A 341 13.66 8.26 1.00
N PHE A 342 14.24 8.54 -0.16
CA PHE A 342 14.76 9.86 -0.51
C PHE A 342 14.23 10.23 -1.89
N GLY A 343 13.70 11.44 -2.02
CA GLY A 343 13.12 11.90 -3.26
C GLY A 343 13.55 13.31 -3.63
N VAL A 344 13.61 13.56 -4.94
CA VAL A 344 13.80 14.87 -5.55
C VAL A 344 12.71 15.09 -6.58
N GLY A 345 12.17 16.30 -6.65
CA GLY A 345 11.15 16.68 -7.62
C GLY A 345 11.36 18.09 -8.12
N VAL A 346 11.06 18.31 -9.40
CA VAL A 346 11.14 19.62 -10.07
C VAL A 346 9.83 19.91 -10.76
N GLU A 347 9.33 21.12 -10.58
CA GLU A 347 8.13 21.66 -11.22
C GLU A 347 8.49 22.94 -11.93
N LEU A 348 8.21 23.01 -13.23
CA LEU A 348 8.55 24.11 -14.12
C LEU A 348 7.30 24.67 -14.79
N PRO A 349 6.91 25.92 -14.53
CA PRO A 349 5.92 26.60 -15.33
C PRO A 349 6.52 26.89 -16.73
N VAL A 350 5.90 26.35 -17.79
CA VAL A 350 6.36 26.50 -19.19
C VAL A 350 5.49 27.48 -19.96
N ALA A 351 4.26 27.74 -19.49
CA ALA A 351 3.34 28.74 -19.99
C ALA A 351 2.40 29.19 -18.86
N GLU A 352 1.58 30.22 -19.07
CA GLU A 352 0.65 30.74 -18.04
C GLU A 352 -0.27 29.64 -17.43
N ALA A 353 -0.69 28.68 -18.26
CA ALA A 353 -1.61 27.61 -17.85
C ALA A 353 -0.93 26.25 -17.70
N PHE A 354 0.33 26.08 -18.12
CA PHE A 354 0.96 24.79 -18.22
C PHE A 354 2.23 24.68 -17.35
N GLU A 355 2.32 23.56 -16.66
CA GLU A 355 3.47 23.14 -15.85
C GLU A 355 3.95 21.76 -16.29
N VAL A 356 5.26 21.55 -16.33
CA VAL A 356 5.87 20.23 -16.51
C VAL A 356 6.59 19.83 -15.23
N ARG A 357 6.61 18.54 -14.97
CA ARG A 357 7.15 17.99 -13.72
C ARG A 357 7.98 16.76 -13.98
N GLY A 358 9.01 16.59 -13.17
CA GLY A 358 9.81 15.38 -13.12
C GLY A 358 10.28 15.11 -11.72
N GLY A 359 10.42 13.85 -11.38
CA GLY A 359 10.86 13.44 -10.06
C GLY A 359 11.53 12.08 -10.08
N TYR A 360 12.34 11.87 -9.08
CA TYR A 360 12.99 10.60 -8.79
C TYR A 360 12.91 10.33 -7.29
N SER A 361 12.68 9.07 -6.94
CA SER A 361 12.84 8.62 -5.56
C SER A 361 13.55 7.27 -5.49
N TYR A 362 14.32 7.13 -4.43
CA TYR A 362 14.99 5.90 -4.03
C TYR A 362 14.43 5.44 -2.69
N ALA A 363 14.16 4.15 -2.57
CA ALA A 363 13.74 3.51 -1.32
C ALA A 363 14.64 2.31 -1.02
N THR A 364 15.06 2.14 0.23
CA THR A 364 15.73 0.91 0.66
C THR A 364 14.74 -0.26 0.60
N ASN A 365 15.25 -1.45 0.28
CA ASN A 365 14.42 -2.66 0.27
C ASN A 365 14.21 -3.19 1.71
N PRO A 366 12.97 -3.24 2.24
CA PRO A 366 12.72 -3.74 3.59
C PRO A 366 12.62 -5.29 3.65
N VAL A 367 12.46 -5.97 2.50
CA VAL A 367 12.17 -7.41 2.45
C VAL A 367 13.47 -8.23 2.48
N PRO A 368 13.71 -9.03 3.52
CA PRO A 368 14.89 -9.88 3.57
C PRO A 368 14.75 -11.06 2.60
N SER A 369 15.87 -11.48 2.00
CA SER A 369 15.88 -12.63 1.08
C SER A 369 15.42 -13.93 1.75
N SER A 370 15.67 -14.09 3.05
CA SER A 370 15.32 -15.30 3.80
C SER A 370 13.80 -15.55 3.95
N THR A 371 12.96 -14.54 3.82
CA THR A 371 11.50 -14.66 3.91
C THR A 371 10.78 -14.17 2.65
N LEU A 372 11.54 -13.89 1.59
CA LEU A 372 10.98 -13.46 0.31
C LEU A 372 10.17 -14.58 -0.34
N THR A 373 8.98 -14.23 -0.76
CA THR A 373 8.12 -15.02 -1.64
C THR A 373 7.62 -14.13 -2.78
N PRO A 374 7.12 -14.67 -3.90
CA PRO A 374 6.50 -13.84 -4.94
C PRO A 374 5.33 -12.99 -4.43
N MET A 375 4.63 -13.45 -3.39
CA MET A 375 3.48 -12.77 -2.80
C MET A 375 3.85 -11.62 -1.86
N THR A 376 5.12 -11.55 -1.41
CA THR A 376 5.62 -10.53 -0.47
C THR A 376 6.69 -9.63 -1.08
N ALA A 377 6.87 -9.65 -2.41
CA ALA A 377 7.98 -9.02 -3.12
C ALA A 377 7.86 -7.49 -3.25
N ALA A 378 7.85 -6.77 -2.14
CA ALA A 378 7.91 -5.29 -2.10
C ALA A 378 9.37 -4.79 -2.23
N ILE A 379 10.07 -5.20 -3.30
CA ILE A 379 11.53 -5.05 -3.47
C ILE A 379 11.96 -3.88 -4.37
N LEU A 380 11.01 -3.12 -4.94
CA LEU A 380 11.31 -2.04 -5.88
C LEU A 380 11.92 -0.84 -5.14
N GLN A 381 13.00 -0.29 -5.67
CA GLN A 381 13.79 0.73 -5.00
C GLN A 381 13.79 2.07 -5.76
N ASN A 382 13.86 2.04 -7.07
CA ASN A 382 14.05 3.22 -7.90
C ASN A 382 12.76 3.59 -8.63
N THR A 383 12.32 4.83 -8.47
CA THR A 383 11.10 5.34 -9.09
C THR A 383 11.38 6.61 -9.87
N LEU A 384 10.92 6.66 -11.12
CA LEU A 384 10.96 7.83 -11.97
C LEU A 384 9.53 8.29 -12.26
N GLY A 385 9.26 9.57 -12.07
CA GLY A 385 7.98 10.21 -12.35
C GLY A 385 8.11 11.35 -13.35
N THR A 386 7.10 11.51 -14.21
CA THR A 386 6.95 12.68 -15.08
C THR A 386 5.48 13.05 -15.20
N GLY A 387 5.20 14.31 -15.50
CA GLY A 387 3.81 14.75 -15.63
C GLY A 387 3.65 16.16 -16.13
N VAL A 388 2.40 16.46 -16.47
CA VAL A 388 1.98 17.78 -16.93
C VAL A 388 0.80 18.26 -16.10
N GLY A 389 0.74 19.55 -15.84
CA GLY A 389 -0.37 20.22 -15.20
C GLY A 389 -0.94 21.31 -16.09
N TYR A 390 -2.27 21.43 -16.09
CA TYR A 390 -2.99 22.50 -16.74
C TYR A 390 -3.86 23.22 -15.72
N ARG A 391 -3.81 24.55 -15.69
CA ARG A 391 -4.59 25.41 -14.79
C ARG A 391 -5.37 26.44 -15.58
N HIS A 392 -6.68 26.47 -15.41
CA HIS A 392 -7.53 27.47 -16.04
C HIS A 392 -8.68 27.87 -15.10
N GLY A 393 -8.67 29.12 -14.64
CA GLY A 393 -9.69 29.65 -13.72
C GLY A 393 -9.79 28.82 -12.45
N HIS A 394 -10.93 28.21 -12.21
CA HIS A 394 -11.21 27.37 -11.04
C HIS A 394 -10.77 25.90 -11.20
N TYR A 395 -10.35 25.50 -12.37
CA TYR A 395 -10.07 24.12 -12.71
C TYR A 395 -8.57 23.86 -12.85
N GLY A 396 -8.14 22.72 -12.36
CA GLY A 396 -6.81 22.17 -12.56
C GLY A 396 -6.89 20.72 -13.01
N PHE A 397 -6.05 20.35 -13.97
CA PHE A 397 -5.92 18.99 -14.46
C PHE A 397 -4.44 18.61 -14.44
N ASP A 398 -4.12 17.49 -13.84
CA ASP A 398 -2.79 16.95 -13.77
C ASP A 398 -2.80 15.52 -14.30
N LEU A 399 -1.85 15.20 -15.19
CA LEU A 399 -1.60 13.86 -15.69
C LEU A 399 -0.15 13.48 -15.39
N ALA A 400 0.06 12.29 -14.86
CA ALA A 400 1.38 11.77 -14.56
C ALA A 400 1.54 10.31 -14.99
N TYR A 401 2.74 10.00 -15.43
CA TYR A 401 3.25 8.65 -15.60
C TYR A 401 4.41 8.42 -14.65
N GLN A 402 4.43 7.24 -14.03
CA GLN A 402 5.51 6.83 -13.15
C GLN A 402 5.92 5.41 -13.47
N VAL A 403 7.22 5.14 -13.43
CA VAL A 403 7.78 3.80 -13.52
C VAL A 403 8.65 3.53 -12.30
N GLN A 404 8.39 2.41 -11.66
CA GLN A 404 9.25 1.81 -10.66
C GLN A 404 10.13 0.80 -11.39
N LEU A 405 11.42 1.11 -11.47
CA LEU A 405 12.38 0.37 -12.31
C LEU A 405 12.48 -1.09 -11.85
N PRO A 406 12.74 -2.02 -12.77
CA PRO A 406 12.84 -3.44 -12.44
C PRO A 406 13.82 -3.70 -11.30
N ALA A 407 13.39 -4.53 -10.36
CA ALA A 407 14.24 -5.02 -9.28
C ALA A 407 14.18 -6.55 -9.24
N THR A 408 15.33 -7.14 -8.99
CA THR A 408 15.50 -8.58 -8.85
C THR A 408 16.07 -8.91 -7.48
N GLN A 409 15.48 -9.90 -6.81
CA GLN A 409 16.02 -10.42 -5.55
C GLN A 409 16.09 -11.94 -5.60
N HIS A 410 17.24 -12.46 -5.15
CA HIS A 410 17.50 -13.88 -5.08
C HIS A 410 17.32 -14.41 -3.65
N VAL A 411 16.73 -15.59 -3.54
CA VAL A 411 16.68 -16.37 -2.31
C VAL A 411 17.69 -17.50 -2.44
N GLY A 412 18.74 -17.48 -1.67
CA GLY A 412 19.68 -18.61 -1.57
C GLY A 412 19.04 -19.72 -0.74
N GLN A 413 19.17 -19.63 0.57
CA GLN A 413 18.47 -20.49 1.51
C GLN A 413 17.28 -19.73 2.12
N SER A 414 16.08 -20.26 1.96
CA SER A 414 14.89 -19.71 2.60
C SER A 414 14.88 -20.03 4.10
N GLY A 415 14.42 -19.05 4.89
CA GLY A 415 14.13 -19.23 6.31
C GLY A 415 12.71 -19.73 6.57
N LEU A 416 11.91 -19.95 5.50
CA LEU A 416 10.58 -20.55 5.58
C LEU A 416 10.73 -22.07 5.58
N LEU A 417 9.84 -22.76 6.32
CA LEU A 417 9.86 -24.23 6.41
C LEU A 417 9.65 -24.90 5.05
N ALA A 418 10.03 -26.16 4.95
CA ALA A 418 10.05 -27.00 3.78
C ALA A 418 10.94 -26.52 2.62
N GLY A 419 11.56 -25.34 2.71
CA GLY A 419 12.55 -24.87 1.74
C GLY A 419 12.05 -24.67 0.31
N GLU A 420 10.74 -24.49 0.10
CA GLU A 420 10.15 -24.39 -1.24
C GLU A 420 10.61 -23.16 -2.02
N TYR A 421 11.10 -22.13 -1.32
CA TYR A 421 11.65 -20.94 -1.94
C TYR A 421 13.18 -20.95 -2.02
N ASN A 422 13.86 -22.06 -1.65
CA ASN A 422 15.30 -22.19 -1.84
C ASN A 422 15.69 -22.01 -3.31
N ASN A 423 16.76 -21.26 -3.56
CA ASN A 423 17.29 -20.97 -4.89
C ASN A 423 16.25 -20.34 -5.85
N SER A 424 15.28 -19.63 -5.30
CA SER A 424 14.29 -18.90 -6.10
C SER A 424 14.75 -17.47 -6.41
N GLN A 425 14.09 -16.87 -7.40
CA GLN A 425 14.33 -15.49 -7.81
C GLN A 425 13.01 -14.83 -8.16
N VAL A 426 12.84 -13.62 -7.70
CA VAL A 426 11.70 -12.76 -8.05
C VAL A 426 12.22 -11.51 -8.77
N ASN A 427 11.62 -11.20 -9.92
CA ASN A 427 11.80 -9.92 -10.61
C ASN A 427 10.44 -9.23 -10.72
N VAL A 428 10.38 -7.93 -10.43
CA VAL A 428 9.15 -7.13 -10.54
C VAL A 428 9.45 -5.75 -11.09
N MET A 429 8.47 -5.19 -11.81
CA MET A 429 8.41 -3.81 -12.29
C MET A 429 6.98 -3.32 -12.18
N VAL A 430 6.77 -2.04 -11.84
CA VAL A 430 5.44 -1.42 -11.79
C VAL A 430 5.43 -0.11 -12.54
N GLN A 431 4.37 0.12 -13.30
CA GLN A 431 4.08 1.38 -13.97
C GLN A 431 2.76 1.93 -13.48
N SER A 432 2.59 3.24 -13.47
CA SER A 432 1.32 3.86 -13.13
C SER A 432 1.00 5.06 -14.00
N LEU A 433 -0.29 5.24 -14.27
CA LEU A 433 -0.85 6.42 -14.89
C LEU A 433 -1.85 7.03 -13.91
N THR A 434 -1.63 8.29 -13.54
CA THR A 434 -2.48 9.02 -12.60
C THR A 434 -3.06 10.26 -13.23
N LEU A 435 -4.36 10.44 -13.11
CA LEU A 435 -5.09 11.65 -13.46
C LEU A 435 -5.67 12.29 -12.19
N THR A 436 -5.47 13.59 -12.01
CA THR A 436 -6.07 14.36 -10.93
C THR A 436 -6.79 15.58 -11.48
N THR A 437 -8.04 15.75 -11.08
CA THR A 437 -8.81 16.97 -11.33
C THR A 437 -8.99 17.73 -10.03
N ARG A 438 -8.71 19.02 -10.07
CA ARG A 438 -8.91 19.96 -8.97
C ARG A 438 -9.94 21.01 -9.31
N ILE A 439 -10.86 21.27 -8.41
CA ILE A 439 -11.87 22.31 -8.51
C ILE A 439 -11.72 23.25 -7.30
N ARG A 440 -11.51 24.54 -7.57
CA ARG A 440 -11.45 25.60 -6.55
C ARG A 440 -12.71 26.45 -6.63
N PHE A 441 -13.29 26.77 -5.46
CA PHE A 441 -14.56 27.55 -5.36
C PHE A 441 -14.34 28.86 -4.62
#